data_19deb14067abd7ae4ca1b7aea7d13852
#
_entry.id   19deb14067abd7ae4ca1b7aea7d13852
#
_cell.length_a   1.000
_cell.length_b   1.000
_cell.length_c   1.000
_cell.angle_alpha   90.00
_cell.angle_beta   90.00
_cell.angle_gamma   90.00
#
_symmetry.space_group_name_H-M   'P 1'
#
loop_
_entity.id
_entity.type
_entity.pdbx_description
1 polymer ?
#
loop_
_entity_poly.entity_id
_entity_poly.type
_entity_poly.pdbx_seq_one_letter_code
_entity_poly.pdbx_strand_id
1 'polypeptide(L)'
;MKAILFFGAFVFLFFSAYSQVDEVEFREFVKDYHFAKSINDEMVLDEVEGTPYLTESYQNSKIYFQSIEKTLVSELRYNAYSGEFEFLQGGQKYEITNKEEIDSILYDGHSFVYTTYRGPSDRLKKGYLIQLVEGTCPLYKRYMAEFHQAEPPATGYHDAKPARFEMEDPDYYLQCGEASEPEQVTTFRKGKFLERFGSQEKELRRYIRSHNIRLRKEEDLVKFLRYYNNNY
;
A
#
# COMPACT_ATOMS: atom_id res chain seq x y z
N MET A 1 -29.40 -11.27 49.08
CA MET A 1 -28.38 -10.30 48.62
C MET A 1 -27.01 -10.95 48.68
N LYS A 2 -26.40 -11.21 47.52
CA LYS A 2 -25.01 -11.56 47.20
C LYS A 2 -24.96 -12.62 46.11
N ALA A 3 -25.07 -12.21 44.85
CA ALA A 3 -24.65 -12.97 43.70
C ALA A 3 -24.66 -12.04 42.46
N ILE A 4 -23.75 -11.09 42.39
CA ILE A 4 -23.35 -10.40 41.14
C ILE A 4 -21.92 -9.94 41.38
N LEU A 5 -20.93 -10.74 40.99
CA LEU A 5 -19.52 -10.30 40.83
C LEU A 5 -18.65 -11.49 40.36
N PHE A 6 -18.93 -12.07 39.18
CA PHE A 6 -17.96 -13.03 38.59
C PHE A 6 -18.08 -13.14 37.05
N PHE A 7 -18.64 -12.13 36.36
CA PHE A 7 -18.78 -12.21 34.88
C PHE A 7 -17.81 -11.32 34.10
N GLY A 8 -17.00 -10.50 34.77
CA GLY A 8 -16.12 -9.55 34.10
C GLY A 8 -14.70 -10.04 33.77
N ALA A 9 -14.23 -11.09 34.42
CA ALA A 9 -12.84 -11.53 34.27
C ALA A 9 -12.59 -12.56 33.14
N PHE A 10 -13.65 -13.21 32.65
CA PHE A 10 -13.51 -14.30 31.67
C PHE A 10 -13.44 -13.82 30.23
N VAL A 11 -13.97 -12.63 29.92
CA VAL A 11 -13.96 -12.07 28.57
C VAL A 11 -12.58 -11.54 28.15
N PHE A 12 -11.77 -11.06 29.10
CA PHE A 12 -10.42 -10.53 28.81
C PHE A 12 -9.37 -11.61 28.49
N LEU A 13 -9.56 -12.84 28.98
CA LEU A 13 -8.64 -13.95 28.72
C LEU A 13 -8.80 -14.55 27.31
N PHE A 14 -9.97 -14.44 26.70
CA PHE A 14 -10.19 -14.95 25.34
C PHE A 14 -9.60 -14.06 24.26
N PHE A 15 -9.55 -12.75 24.44
CA PHE A 15 -8.92 -11.85 23.45
C PHE A 15 -7.40 -12.03 23.37
N SER A 16 -6.73 -12.29 24.49
CA SER A 16 -5.28 -12.56 24.51
C SER A 16 -4.91 -13.90 23.87
N ALA A 17 -5.80 -14.90 23.93
CA ALA A 17 -5.54 -16.23 23.37
C ALA A 17 -5.62 -16.23 21.84
N TYR A 18 -6.56 -15.48 21.24
CA TYR A 18 -6.66 -15.39 19.77
C TYR A 18 -5.43 -14.73 19.15
N SER A 19 -4.92 -13.66 19.75
CA SER A 19 -3.71 -12.97 19.24
C SER A 19 -2.46 -13.84 19.31
N GLN A 20 -2.32 -14.68 20.33
CA GLN A 20 -1.15 -15.56 20.47
C GLN A 20 -1.16 -16.75 19.48
N VAL A 21 -2.32 -17.28 19.15
CA VAL A 21 -2.45 -18.39 18.19
C VAL A 21 -2.06 -17.92 16.78
N ASP A 22 -2.53 -16.74 16.36
CA ASP A 22 -2.23 -16.16 15.04
C ASP A 22 -0.73 -15.88 14.86
N GLU A 23 -0.04 -15.40 15.92
CA GLU A 23 1.39 -15.14 15.87
C GLU A 23 2.24 -16.42 15.76
N VAL A 24 1.87 -17.47 16.46
CA VAL A 24 2.54 -18.79 16.36
C VAL A 24 2.39 -19.37 14.97
N GLU A 25 1.18 -19.33 14.40
CA GLU A 25 0.90 -19.83 13.06
C GLU A 25 1.70 -19.08 12.00
N PHE A 26 1.80 -17.76 12.11
CA PHE A 26 2.61 -16.95 11.20
C PHE A 26 4.11 -17.30 11.30
N ARG A 27 4.65 -17.49 12.51
CA ARG A 27 6.05 -17.86 12.71
C ARG A 27 6.41 -19.21 12.09
N GLU A 28 5.55 -20.20 12.24
CA GLU A 28 5.74 -21.53 11.63
C GLU A 28 5.70 -21.42 10.12
N PHE A 29 4.74 -20.71 9.58
CA PHE A 29 4.62 -20.47 8.14
C PHE A 29 5.88 -19.79 7.57
N VAL A 30 6.40 -18.75 8.23
CA VAL A 30 7.61 -18.04 7.80
C VAL A 30 8.82 -18.98 7.70
N LYS A 31 8.96 -19.93 8.63
CA LYS A 31 10.06 -20.92 8.62
C LYS A 31 9.92 -21.94 7.51
N ASP A 32 8.73 -22.50 7.35
CA ASP A 32 8.46 -23.61 6.44
C ASP A 32 8.54 -23.18 4.97
N TYR A 33 8.13 -21.95 4.65
CA TYR A 33 8.07 -21.44 3.28
C TYR A 33 9.19 -20.46 2.91
N HIS A 34 10.19 -20.26 3.78
CA HIS A 34 11.27 -19.27 3.57
C HIS A 34 10.71 -17.88 3.21
N PHE A 35 9.64 -17.48 3.89
CA PHE A 35 8.82 -16.32 3.58
C PHE A 35 9.44 -14.99 4.03
N ALA A 36 10.58 -15.03 4.69
CA ALA A 36 11.18 -13.86 5.30
C ALA A 36 12.68 -13.76 5.05
N LYS A 37 13.13 -12.53 4.88
CA LYS A 37 14.55 -12.17 4.84
C LYS A 37 14.84 -11.18 5.96
N SER A 38 15.86 -11.46 6.77
CA SER A 38 16.32 -10.53 7.82
C SER A 38 16.82 -9.23 7.23
N ILE A 39 16.40 -8.13 7.83
CA ILE A 39 16.86 -6.78 7.50
C ILE A 39 17.90 -6.37 8.54
N ASN A 40 19.11 -6.09 8.08
CA ASN A 40 20.12 -5.41 8.90
C ASN A 40 20.04 -3.92 8.55
N ASP A 41 19.36 -3.14 9.39
CA ASP A 41 19.34 -1.68 9.25
C ASP A 41 20.72 -1.12 9.60
N GLU A 42 21.49 -0.71 8.60
CA GLU A 42 22.72 0.07 8.80
C GLU A 42 22.43 1.57 9.00
N MET A 43 21.20 2.01 8.65
CA MET A 43 20.82 3.41 8.78
C MET A 43 20.27 3.69 10.18
N VAL A 44 20.95 4.57 10.92
CA VAL A 44 20.47 5.07 12.21
C VAL A 44 19.37 6.09 11.93
N LEU A 45 18.11 5.66 11.99
CA LEU A 45 16.94 6.51 11.68
C LEU A 45 16.76 7.64 12.72
N ASP A 46 17.34 7.52 13.91
CA ASP A 46 17.23 8.53 14.98
C ASP A 46 17.88 9.88 14.63
N GLU A 47 18.77 9.92 13.63
CA GLU A 47 19.42 11.14 13.14
C GLU A 47 18.79 11.67 11.84
N VAL A 48 17.71 11.04 11.34
CA VAL A 48 17.04 11.37 10.09
C VAL A 48 15.65 11.93 10.38
N GLU A 49 15.33 13.10 9.84
CA GLU A 49 13.99 13.67 9.95
C GLU A 49 12.97 12.91 9.08
N GLY A 50 11.71 12.89 9.51
CA GLY A 50 10.64 12.19 8.79
C GLY A 50 10.73 10.66 8.94
N THR A 51 10.00 9.94 8.10
CA THR A 51 9.91 8.48 8.16
C THR A 51 9.80 7.86 6.77
N PRO A 52 10.44 6.70 6.50
CA PRO A 52 10.25 5.96 5.26
C PRO A 52 8.94 5.18 5.21
N TYR A 53 8.18 5.14 6.31
CA TYR A 53 7.02 4.28 6.47
C TYR A 53 5.71 5.02 6.16
N LEU A 54 4.74 4.30 5.58
CA LEU A 54 3.40 4.84 5.35
C LEU A 54 2.66 5.11 6.67
N THR A 55 2.87 4.25 7.69
CA THR A 55 2.48 4.48 9.08
C THR A 55 3.67 4.20 9.99
N GLU A 56 3.83 4.96 11.06
CA GLU A 56 4.99 4.81 11.97
C GLU A 56 4.95 3.49 12.74
N SER A 57 3.77 3.04 13.14
CA SER A 57 3.57 1.80 13.88
C SER A 57 3.23 0.62 12.99
N TYR A 58 3.58 -0.58 13.45
CA TYR A 58 3.09 -1.82 12.86
C TYR A 58 1.58 -1.92 12.99
N GLN A 59 0.91 -2.39 11.93
CA GLN A 59 -0.54 -2.51 11.85
C GLN A 59 -0.95 -3.97 11.75
N ASN A 60 -2.01 -4.34 12.47
CA ASN A 60 -2.60 -5.66 12.34
C ASN A 60 -3.14 -5.85 10.92
N SER A 61 -2.60 -6.81 10.20
CA SER A 61 -2.78 -7.00 8.77
C SER A 61 -3.16 -8.43 8.43
N LYS A 62 -3.85 -8.62 7.30
CA LYS A 62 -4.21 -9.94 6.78
C LYS A 62 -3.50 -10.19 5.46
N ILE A 63 -2.86 -11.34 5.34
CA ILE A 63 -2.17 -11.79 4.13
C ILE A 63 -3.00 -12.91 3.51
N TYR A 64 -3.45 -12.71 2.28
CA TYR A 64 -4.21 -13.67 1.49
C TYR A 64 -3.29 -14.31 0.44
N PHE A 65 -3.41 -15.63 0.25
CA PHE A 65 -2.56 -16.37 -0.67
C PHE A 65 -3.34 -16.87 -1.87
N GLN A 66 -2.66 -16.95 -3.04
CA GLN A 66 -3.28 -17.38 -4.30
C GLN A 66 -3.56 -18.89 -4.35
N SER A 67 -2.63 -19.69 -3.82
CA SER A 67 -2.62 -21.16 -4.02
C SER A 67 -3.20 -21.96 -2.86
N ILE A 68 -3.42 -21.33 -1.72
CA ILE A 68 -3.96 -21.97 -0.51
C ILE A 68 -5.11 -21.12 0.04
N GLU A 69 -6.21 -21.77 0.44
CA GLU A 69 -7.30 -21.12 1.16
C GLU A 69 -6.86 -20.81 2.61
N LYS A 70 -5.78 -20.03 2.73
CA LYS A 70 -5.22 -19.65 4.01
C LYS A 70 -5.11 -18.14 4.10
N THR A 71 -5.48 -17.61 5.26
CA THR A 71 -5.26 -16.22 5.61
C THR A 71 -4.35 -16.18 6.83
N LEU A 72 -3.26 -15.47 6.74
CA LEU A 72 -2.39 -15.21 7.87
C LEU A 72 -2.66 -13.81 8.44
N VAL A 73 -2.55 -13.68 9.76
CA VAL A 73 -2.63 -12.42 10.47
C VAL A 73 -1.26 -12.09 11.04
N SER A 74 -0.78 -10.89 10.81
CA SER A 74 0.50 -10.42 11.36
C SER A 74 0.51 -8.91 11.50
N GLU A 75 1.35 -8.40 12.41
CA GLU A 75 1.64 -6.99 12.50
C GLU A 75 2.68 -6.61 11.46
N LEU A 76 2.24 -5.88 10.44
CA LEU A 76 3.06 -5.43 9.31
C LEU A 76 3.28 -3.91 9.35
N ARG A 77 4.35 -3.47 8.70
CA ARG A 77 4.61 -2.06 8.42
C ARG A 77 5.09 -1.93 6.97
N TYR A 78 4.49 -1.00 6.22
CA TYR A 78 4.88 -0.74 4.84
C TYR A 78 5.95 0.34 4.77
N ASN A 79 7.11 -0.02 4.25
CA ASN A 79 8.22 0.89 3.98
C ASN A 79 8.06 1.46 2.55
N ALA A 80 7.62 2.71 2.44
CA ALA A 80 7.37 3.37 1.16
C ALA A 80 8.66 3.74 0.41
N TYR A 81 9.81 3.80 1.10
CA TYR A 81 11.11 4.03 0.48
C TYR A 81 11.62 2.78 -0.24
N SER A 82 11.63 1.62 0.43
CA SER A 82 12.01 0.35 -0.21
C SER A 82 10.88 -0.25 -1.07
N GLY A 83 9.61 0.09 -0.77
CA GLY A 83 8.43 -0.49 -1.40
C GLY A 83 8.07 -1.88 -0.85
N GLU A 84 8.44 -2.18 0.41
CA GLU A 84 8.36 -3.52 0.99
C GLU A 84 7.55 -3.55 2.30
N PHE A 85 6.96 -4.71 2.59
CA PHE A 85 6.37 -4.97 3.90
C PHE A 85 7.39 -5.59 4.85
N GLU A 86 7.43 -5.04 6.06
CA GLU A 86 8.27 -5.47 7.16
C GLU A 86 7.43 -6.01 8.31
N PHE A 87 7.97 -6.96 9.07
CA PHE A 87 7.40 -7.45 10.33
C PHE A 87 8.50 -7.74 11.37
N LEU A 88 8.09 -7.87 12.62
CA LEU A 88 9.00 -8.22 13.71
C LEU A 88 8.82 -9.69 14.13
N GLN A 89 9.93 -10.38 14.31
CA GLN A 89 9.97 -11.72 14.89
C GLN A 89 11.13 -11.82 15.87
N GLY A 90 10.81 -12.04 17.15
CA GLY A 90 11.83 -12.13 18.19
C GLY A 90 12.67 -10.86 18.36
N GLY A 91 12.11 -9.68 18.05
CA GLY A 91 12.81 -8.39 18.07
C GLY A 91 13.68 -8.09 16.85
N GLN A 92 13.78 -9.04 15.92
CA GLN A 92 14.48 -8.87 14.66
C GLN A 92 13.48 -8.46 13.56
N LYS A 93 13.89 -7.52 12.69
CA LYS A 93 13.11 -7.10 11.51
C LYS A 93 13.30 -8.06 10.35
N TYR A 94 12.22 -8.32 9.65
CA TYR A 94 12.18 -9.15 8.45
C TYR A 94 11.35 -8.48 7.37
N GLU A 95 11.72 -8.72 6.13
CA GLU A 95 10.99 -8.37 4.92
C GLU A 95 10.25 -9.59 4.37
N ILE A 96 9.03 -9.41 3.87
CA ILE A 96 8.27 -10.46 3.20
C ILE A 96 8.95 -10.83 1.87
N THR A 97 9.25 -12.12 1.69
CA THR A 97 9.70 -12.71 0.42
C THR A 97 8.58 -13.53 -0.23
N ASN A 98 8.82 -14.18 -1.38
CA ASN A 98 7.83 -15.00 -2.11
C ASN A 98 6.52 -14.25 -2.38
N LYS A 99 6.65 -12.97 -2.75
CA LYS A 99 5.53 -12.02 -2.93
C LYS A 99 4.56 -12.45 -4.03
N GLU A 100 5.03 -13.24 -4.98
CA GLU A 100 4.25 -13.82 -6.06
C GLU A 100 3.22 -14.85 -5.60
N GLU A 101 3.38 -15.43 -4.41
CA GLU A 101 2.41 -16.35 -3.81
C GLU A 101 1.28 -15.64 -3.07
N ILE A 102 1.45 -14.33 -2.82
CA ILE A 102 0.47 -13.50 -2.13
C ILE A 102 -0.53 -12.96 -3.16
N ASP A 103 -1.81 -13.17 -2.90
CA ASP A 103 -2.89 -12.53 -3.64
C ASP A 103 -2.98 -11.05 -3.25
N SER A 104 -3.14 -10.79 -1.96
CA SER A 104 -3.23 -9.43 -1.43
C SER A 104 -2.86 -9.34 0.05
N ILE A 105 -2.52 -8.14 0.49
CA ILE A 105 -2.32 -7.79 1.90
C ILE A 105 -3.31 -6.68 2.26
N LEU A 106 -4.22 -6.99 3.19
CA LEU A 106 -5.08 -5.97 3.79
C LEU A 106 -4.32 -5.29 4.94
N TYR A 107 -3.88 -4.06 4.70
CA TYR A 107 -3.07 -3.25 5.60
C TYR A 107 -3.70 -1.86 5.75
N ASP A 108 -3.93 -1.41 6.97
CA ASP A 108 -4.53 -0.10 7.29
C ASP A 108 -5.80 0.20 6.47
N GLY A 109 -6.68 -0.81 6.32
CA GLY A 109 -7.93 -0.70 5.56
C GLY A 109 -7.79 -0.68 4.04
N HIS A 110 -6.57 -0.85 3.51
CA HIS A 110 -6.27 -0.87 2.08
C HIS A 110 -5.79 -2.24 1.61
N SER A 111 -6.22 -2.65 0.41
CA SER A 111 -5.76 -3.87 -0.24
C SER A 111 -4.51 -3.59 -1.07
N PHE A 112 -3.38 -4.18 -0.69
CA PHE A 112 -2.13 -4.12 -1.44
C PHE A 112 -1.96 -5.38 -2.27
N VAL A 113 -1.67 -5.23 -3.56
CA VAL A 113 -1.38 -6.32 -4.49
C VAL A 113 0.04 -6.19 -5.01
N TYR A 114 0.80 -7.30 -5.05
CA TYR A 114 2.13 -7.33 -5.64
C TYR A 114 2.02 -7.66 -7.12
N THR A 115 2.36 -6.71 -7.98
CA THR A 115 2.16 -6.87 -9.42
C THR A 115 3.24 -6.18 -10.25
N THR A 116 3.30 -6.55 -11.53
CA THR A 116 4.07 -5.81 -12.53
C THR A 116 3.27 -4.60 -12.97
N TYR A 117 3.91 -3.45 -13.11
CA TYR A 117 3.30 -2.20 -13.56
C TYR A 117 4.28 -1.39 -14.43
N ARG A 118 3.74 -0.47 -15.21
CA ARG A 118 4.48 0.37 -16.14
C ARG A 118 4.61 1.80 -15.61
N GLY A 119 5.86 2.23 -15.37
CA GLY A 119 6.18 3.57 -14.90
C GLY A 119 6.19 4.61 -16.03
N PRO A 120 6.50 5.89 -15.72
CA PRO A 120 6.40 7.01 -16.68
C PRO A 120 7.35 6.91 -17.86
N SER A 121 8.46 6.16 -17.71
CA SER A 121 9.44 5.90 -18.78
C SER A 121 9.16 4.60 -19.55
N ASP A 122 7.94 4.08 -19.49
CA ASP A 122 7.51 2.84 -20.13
C ASP A 122 8.27 1.59 -19.66
N ARG A 123 8.98 1.68 -18.54
CA ARG A 123 9.71 0.56 -17.93
C ARG A 123 8.80 -0.27 -17.05
N LEU A 124 8.85 -1.57 -17.23
CA LEU A 124 8.21 -2.52 -16.33
C LEU A 124 8.95 -2.55 -14.99
N LYS A 125 8.18 -2.50 -13.93
CA LYS A 125 8.63 -2.64 -12.53
C LYS A 125 7.73 -3.64 -11.83
N LYS A 126 8.21 -4.27 -10.78
CA LYS A 126 7.40 -5.05 -9.85
C LYS A 126 7.34 -4.36 -8.50
N GLY A 127 6.21 -4.45 -7.83
CA GLY A 127 6.04 -3.89 -6.49
C GLY A 127 4.59 -3.89 -6.02
N TYR A 128 4.39 -3.43 -4.80
CA TYR A 128 3.06 -3.31 -4.23
C TYR A 128 2.33 -2.08 -4.74
N LEU A 129 1.09 -2.28 -5.16
CA LEU A 129 0.12 -1.23 -5.48
C LEU A 129 -1.10 -1.38 -4.58
N ILE A 130 -1.69 -0.27 -4.14
CA ILE A 130 -2.96 -0.23 -3.42
C ILE A 130 -4.09 -0.26 -4.45
N GLN A 131 -4.96 -1.25 -4.38
CA GLN A 131 -6.13 -1.35 -5.25
C GLN A 131 -7.27 -0.47 -4.70
N LEU A 132 -7.65 0.57 -5.45
CA LEU A 132 -8.72 1.51 -5.08
C LEU A 132 -10.06 1.17 -5.73
N VAL A 133 -10.03 0.61 -6.94
CA VAL A 133 -11.21 0.21 -7.71
C VAL A 133 -10.89 -1.07 -8.46
N GLU A 134 -11.80 -2.04 -8.37
CA GLU A 134 -11.81 -3.27 -9.15
C GLU A 134 -12.67 -3.13 -10.40
N GLY A 135 -12.54 -4.04 -11.37
CA GLY A 135 -13.38 -4.11 -12.57
C GLY A 135 -12.59 -4.16 -13.87
N THR A 136 -13.25 -3.80 -14.98
CA THR A 136 -12.66 -3.82 -16.34
C THR A 136 -11.55 -2.77 -16.55
N CYS A 137 -11.54 -1.74 -15.71
CA CYS A 137 -10.49 -0.72 -15.66
C CYS A 137 -10.14 -0.44 -14.19
N PRO A 138 -9.38 -1.33 -13.53
CA PRO A 138 -8.98 -1.15 -12.16
C PRO A 138 -8.09 0.08 -11.98
N LEU A 139 -8.24 0.71 -10.79
CA LEU A 139 -7.44 1.85 -10.34
C LEU A 139 -6.55 1.43 -9.20
N TYR A 140 -5.28 1.78 -9.32
CA TYR A 140 -4.31 1.55 -8.27
C TYR A 140 -3.63 2.85 -7.86
N LYS A 141 -3.09 2.85 -6.63
CA LYS A 141 -2.29 3.93 -6.05
C LYS A 141 -0.98 3.38 -5.50
N ARG A 142 0.08 4.17 -5.56
CA ARG A 142 1.36 3.84 -4.95
C ARG A 142 1.88 5.03 -4.17
N TYR A 143 2.29 4.79 -2.92
CA TYR A 143 3.07 5.73 -2.13
C TYR A 143 4.57 5.45 -2.32
N MET A 144 5.36 6.51 -2.32
CA MET A 144 6.82 6.48 -2.33
C MET A 144 7.36 7.49 -1.33
N ALA A 145 8.43 7.12 -0.65
CA ALA A 145 9.23 8.07 0.12
C ALA A 145 10.57 8.29 -0.59
N GLU A 146 11.07 9.52 -0.57
CA GLU A 146 12.39 9.87 -1.07
C GLU A 146 13.32 10.19 0.10
N PHE A 147 14.57 9.76 -0.01
CA PHE A 147 15.61 10.07 0.96
C PHE A 147 16.45 11.23 0.46
N HIS A 148 16.48 12.31 1.21
CA HIS A 148 17.32 13.48 0.97
C HIS A 148 18.51 13.45 1.91
N GLN A 149 19.72 13.48 1.35
CA GLN A 149 20.95 13.56 2.15
C GLN A 149 21.05 14.90 2.86
N ALA A 150 21.80 14.92 3.98
CA ALA A 150 22.12 16.15 4.68
C ALA A 150 22.88 17.13 3.74
N GLU A 151 22.45 18.39 3.71
CA GLU A 151 23.10 19.44 2.96
C GLU A 151 23.91 20.34 3.93
N PRO A 152 25.24 20.54 3.72
CA PRO A 152 26.00 21.48 4.50
C PRO A 152 25.47 22.92 4.30
N PRO A 153 25.65 23.83 5.26
CA PRO A 153 25.21 25.20 5.13
C PRO A 153 25.83 25.83 3.88
N ALA A 154 25.01 26.33 2.97
CA ALA A 154 25.48 27.13 1.84
C ALA A 154 26.07 28.43 2.39
N THR A 155 27.22 28.87 1.83
CA THR A 155 27.99 30.00 2.30
C THR A 155 27.14 31.20 2.71
N GLY A 156 27.09 31.47 4.01
CA GLY A 156 26.78 32.77 4.57
C GLY A 156 25.42 33.02 5.19
N TYR A 157 24.33 32.36 4.81
CA TYR A 157 22.99 32.70 5.31
C TYR A 157 21.92 31.55 5.36
N HIS A 158 22.29 30.34 5.02
CA HIS A 158 21.32 29.22 5.10
C HIS A 158 21.82 28.21 6.13
N ASP A 159 20.91 27.79 7.00
CA ASP A 159 21.18 26.71 7.97
C ASP A 159 21.41 25.38 7.24
N ALA A 160 22.18 24.48 7.88
CA ALA A 160 22.35 23.10 7.41
C ALA A 160 20.99 22.41 7.37
N LYS A 161 20.72 21.64 6.32
CA LYS A 161 19.54 20.79 6.29
C LYS A 161 19.93 19.39 6.71
N PRO A 162 19.26 18.80 7.71
CA PRO A 162 19.49 17.42 8.11
C PRO A 162 19.06 16.44 7.00
N ALA A 163 19.57 15.21 7.07
CA ALA A 163 19.05 14.13 6.26
C ALA A 163 17.58 13.89 6.61
N ARG A 164 16.74 13.58 5.61
CA ARG A 164 15.32 13.38 5.83
C ARG A 164 14.69 12.44 4.82
N PHE A 165 13.63 11.76 5.28
CA PHE A 165 12.66 11.14 4.38
C PHE A 165 11.49 12.09 4.13
N GLU A 166 11.06 12.16 2.87
CA GLU A 166 9.90 12.92 2.45
C GLU A 166 8.93 12.02 1.69
N MET A 167 7.65 12.00 2.13
CA MET A 167 6.63 11.23 1.45
C MET A 167 6.16 12.02 0.24
N GLU A 168 6.30 11.43 -0.95
CA GLU A 168 5.87 12.02 -2.21
C GLU A 168 4.34 11.97 -2.38
N ASP A 169 3.81 12.86 -3.24
CA ASP A 169 2.43 12.74 -3.70
C ASP A 169 2.24 11.35 -4.36
N PRO A 170 1.11 10.66 -4.09
CA PRO A 170 0.93 9.31 -4.59
C PRO A 170 0.78 9.26 -6.12
N ASP A 171 1.40 8.26 -6.72
CA ASP A 171 1.20 7.90 -8.11
C ASP A 171 -0.06 7.06 -8.29
N TYR A 172 -0.79 7.29 -9.40
CA TYR A 172 -1.95 6.50 -9.79
C TYR A 172 -1.68 5.70 -11.05
N TYR A 173 -2.25 4.49 -11.11
CA TYR A 173 -2.10 3.57 -12.23
C TYR A 173 -3.46 3.05 -12.66
N LEU A 174 -3.64 2.85 -13.97
CA LEU A 174 -4.85 2.30 -14.58
C LEU A 174 -4.49 1.12 -15.48
N GLN A 175 -5.33 0.09 -15.43
CA GLN A 175 -5.21 -1.05 -16.35
C GLN A 175 -6.52 -1.17 -17.14
N CYS A 176 -6.65 -0.41 -18.22
CA CYS A 176 -7.87 -0.31 -19.00
C CYS A 176 -7.68 -0.87 -20.42
N GLY A 177 -8.73 -1.43 -20.98
CA GLY A 177 -8.75 -1.94 -22.34
C GLY A 177 -7.82 -3.15 -22.51
N GLU A 178 -6.91 -3.08 -23.47
CA GLU A 178 -5.96 -4.16 -23.82
C GLU A 178 -4.65 -4.11 -22.98
N ALA A 179 -4.54 -3.18 -22.01
CA ALA A 179 -3.35 -3.09 -21.18
C ALA A 179 -3.18 -4.36 -20.34
N SER A 180 -2.03 -5.03 -20.49
CA SER A 180 -1.69 -6.24 -19.71
C SER A 180 -1.29 -5.92 -18.27
N GLU A 181 -0.70 -4.72 -18.05
CA GLU A 181 -0.25 -4.25 -16.74
C GLU A 181 -0.82 -2.86 -16.42
N PRO A 182 -0.95 -2.51 -15.13
CA PRO A 182 -1.26 -1.15 -14.71
C PRO A 182 -0.25 -0.13 -15.27
N GLU A 183 -0.74 0.93 -15.92
CA GLU A 183 0.07 2.01 -16.47
C GLU A 183 -0.07 3.29 -15.67
N GLN A 184 1.03 3.98 -15.40
CA GLN A 184 1.01 5.23 -14.64
C GLN A 184 0.20 6.33 -15.35
N VAL A 185 -0.64 7.01 -14.58
CA VAL A 185 -1.39 8.18 -15.03
C VAL A 185 -0.49 9.41 -14.98
N THR A 186 0.20 9.71 -16.07
CA THR A 186 1.13 10.85 -16.16
C THR A 186 0.41 12.20 -16.28
N THR A 187 -0.90 12.22 -16.54
CA THR A 187 -1.67 13.46 -16.65
C THR A 187 -3.15 13.27 -16.34
N PHE A 188 -3.69 14.20 -15.56
CA PHE A 188 -5.13 14.32 -15.27
C PHE A 188 -5.82 15.41 -16.10
N ARG A 189 -5.18 15.91 -17.17
CA ARG A 189 -5.83 16.81 -18.12
C ARG A 189 -6.94 16.05 -18.83
N LYS A 190 -8.19 16.50 -18.65
CA LYS A 190 -9.43 15.80 -19.07
C LYS A 190 -9.36 15.22 -20.47
N GLY A 191 -8.88 15.98 -21.48
CA GLY A 191 -8.75 15.50 -22.83
C GLY A 191 -7.87 14.26 -22.93
N LYS A 192 -6.58 14.41 -22.53
CA LYS A 192 -5.60 13.32 -22.57
C LYS A 192 -5.95 12.14 -21.67
N PHE A 193 -6.54 12.41 -20.51
CA PHE A 193 -6.98 11.34 -19.61
C PHE A 193 -8.08 10.47 -20.26
N LEU A 194 -9.03 11.10 -20.95
CA LEU A 194 -10.18 10.42 -21.55
C LEU A 194 -9.85 9.69 -22.88
N GLU A 195 -8.73 9.99 -23.54
CA GLU A 195 -8.27 9.28 -24.74
C GLU A 195 -8.12 7.76 -24.52
N ARG A 196 -7.82 7.34 -23.26
CA ARG A 196 -7.72 5.92 -22.87
C ARG A 196 -9.02 5.14 -23.02
N PHE A 197 -10.15 5.82 -23.02
CA PHE A 197 -11.48 5.22 -23.03
C PHE A 197 -12.12 5.16 -24.43
N GLY A 198 -11.38 5.53 -25.45
CA GLY A 198 -11.76 5.35 -26.87
C GLY A 198 -13.15 5.90 -27.19
N SER A 199 -14.05 5.03 -27.69
CA SER A 199 -15.40 5.41 -28.12
C SER A 199 -16.29 5.98 -27.01
N GLN A 200 -16.02 5.68 -25.75
CA GLN A 200 -16.77 6.14 -24.58
C GLN A 200 -16.40 7.57 -24.16
N GLU A 201 -15.33 8.17 -24.71
CA GLU A 201 -14.82 9.50 -24.33
C GLU A 201 -15.91 10.57 -24.26
N LYS A 202 -16.78 10.63 -25.28
CA LYS A 202 -17.84 11.66 -25.37
C LYS A 202 -18.85 11.57 -24.24
N GLU A 203 -19.22 10.38 -23.85
CA GLU A 203 -20.17 10.11 -22.76
C GLU A 203 -19.52 10.37 -21.40
N LEU A 204 -18.32 9.86 -21.19
CA LEU A 204 -17.54 10.08 -19.98
C LEU A 204 -17.25 11.58 -19.75
N ARG A 205 -17.03 12.34 -20.81
CA ARG A 205 -16.87 13.80 -20.75
C ARG A 205 -18.15 14.50 -20.28
N ARG A 206 -19.33 13.99 -20.66
CA ARG A 206 -20.62 14.51 -20.14
C ARG A 206 -20.77 14.14 -18.66
N TYR A 207 -20.48 12.89 -18.29
CA TYR A 207 -20.53 12.45 -16.89
C TYR A 207 -19.65 13.31 -15.97
N ILE A 208 -18.40 13.55 -16.37
CA ILE A 208 -17.47 14.42 -15.61
C ILE A 208 -18.07 15.82 -15.40
N ARG A 209 -18.72 16.39 -16.42
CA ARG A 209 -19.33 17.74 -16.31
C ARG A 209 -20.55 17.74 -15.40
N SER A 210 -21.48 16.80 -15.61
CA SER A 210 -22.75 16.76 -14.85
C SER A 210 -22.56 16.45 -13.37
N HIS A 211 -21.48 15.71 -13.01
CA HIS A 211 -21.16 15.34 -11.63
C HIS A 211 -20.02 16.17 -11.01
N ASN A 212 -19.55 17.20 -11.72
CA ASN A 212 -18.45 18.08 -11.30
C ASN A 212 -17.19 17.31 -10.83
N ILE A 213 -16.83 16.24 -11.56
CA ILE A 213 -15.70 15.37 -11.24
C ILE A 213 -14.36 16.10 -11.47
N ARG A 214 -13.51 16.07 -10.47
CA ARG A 214 -12.14 16.61 -10.49
C ARG A 214 -11.16 15.43 -10.48
N LEU A 215 -10.66 15.02 -11.66
CA LEU A 215 -9.83 13.83 -11.84
C LEU A 215 -8.55 13.79 -10.99
N ARG A 216 -8.07 14.94 -10.49
CA ARG A 216 -6.92 15.02 -9.56
C ARG A 216 -7.27 14.69 -8.11
N LYS A 217 -8.55 14.67 -7.74
CA LYS A 217 -9.00 14.26 -6.43
C LYS A 217 -9.27 12.77 -6.41
N GLU A 218 -8.67 12.07 -5.48
CA GLU A 218 -8.79 10.61 -5.38
C GLU A 218 -10.25 10.15 -5.31
N GLU A 219 -11.07 10.78 -4.46
CA GLU A 219 -12.48 10.38 -4.31
C GLU A 219 -13.26 10.56 -5.63
N ASP A 220 -12.99 11.64 -6.36
CA ASP A 220 -13.63 11.93 -7.64
C ASP A 220 -13.14 10.96 -8.74
N LEU A 221 -11.84 10.59 -8.72
CA LEU A 221 -11.26 9.61 -9.63
C LEU A 221 -11.84 8.22 -9.39
N VAL A 222 -11.93 7.79 -8.12
CA VAL A 222 -12.57 6.54 -7.71
C VAL A 222 -14.04 6.51 -8.16
N LYS A 223 -14.79 7.61 -7.92
CA LYS A 223 -16.18 7.74 -8.37
C LYS A 223 -16.32 7.62 -9.88
N PHE A 224 -15.40 8.25 -10.63
CA PHE A 224 -15.38 8.18 -12.09
C PHE A 224 -15.13 6.75 -12.58
N LEU A 225 -14.13 6.05 -12.02
CA LEU A 225 -13.78 4.68 -12.44
C LEU A 225 -14.85 3.66 -12.03
N ARG A 226 -15.47 3.81 -10.86
CA ARG A 226 -16.62 2.99 -10.50
C ARG A 226 -17.79 3.18 -11.46
N TYR A 227 -18.07 4.42 -11.88
CA TYR A 227 -19.07 4.66 -12.93
C TYR A 227 -18.70 3.96 -14.24
N TYR A 228 -17.44 4.09 -14.68
CA TYR A 228 -16.98 3.42 -15.90
C TYR A 228 -17.15 1.90 -15.80
N ASN A 229 -16.61 1.27 -14.78
CA ASN A 229 -16.67 -0.18 -14.60
C ASN A 229 -18.10 -0.75 -14.45
N ASN A 230 -19.05 0.05 -14.01
CA ASN A 230 -20.46 -0.38 -13.88
C ASN A 230 -21.27 -0.23 -15.19
N ASN A 231 -20.76 0.49 -16.17
CA ASN A 231 -21.52 0.80 -17.40
C ASN A 231 -20.86 0.24 -18.68
N TYR A 232 -19.61 -0.18 -18.60
CA TYR A 232 -18.80 -0.71 -19.70
C TYR A 232 -17.98 -1.93 -19.27
#